data_9162d56252f74fb11c440a7e0bd6d5b8
#
_entry.id   9162d56252f74fb11c440a7e0bd6d5b8
#
_cell.length_a   1.000
_cell.length_b   1.000
_cell.length_c   1.000
_cell.angle_alpha   90.00
_cell.angle_beta   90.00
_cell.angle_gamma   90.00
#
_symmetry.space_group_name_H-M   'P 1'
#
loop_
_entity.id
_entity.type
_entity.pdbx_description
1 polymer ?
#
loop_
_entity_poly.entity_id
_entity_poly.type
_entity_poly.pdbx_seq_one_letter_code
_entity_poly.pdbx_strand_id
1 'polypeptide(L)'
;MAIDDRAILVGIARYRDSDSFPTLDGPLNDIERVRDWLTDPQGAAVPGDNVVTLTTPRELLALPGTGWPENTVWSPNAWSFSQEFNKIAFDPKGEPLRRKSRLYLYFSGHGFSLSEDGYPSAALFSADNYGSVHSNLAGSVYAAAIKRAGLFSEVVLIMDCCRDVFGNFTYNPPSFNRVENSAAENTKVYALYAAPRRGKSQERELPNSNGKVVGLMTDAFLRALEDAPSDVAGCVAGQVLTRVMTYNWANWYPVNPLPPAPRSVPPDQGDIYFKSRRMLNAVTFTSTTALAPGSTLYLRSDLWNAVAKVGASSLIWRDTAYSWEQEIALSQSADGGQQFTLTLAAGIHTLILGTAPYSFDPGVSNAIAL
;
A
#
# COMPACT_ATOMS: atom_id res chain seq x y z
N MET A 1 6.85 -12.05 -8.56
CA MET A 1 6.25 -11.89 -7.21
C MET A 1 7.14 -12.61 -6.22
N ALA A 2 7.53 -11.98 -5.16
CA ALA A 2 8.36 -12.60 -4.15
C ALA A 2 7.48 -13.52 -3.29
N ILE A 3 7.70 -14.84 -3.39
CA ILE A 3 7.09 -15.86 -2.52
C ILE A 3 7.34 -15.56 -1.04
N ASP A 4 8.32 -14.69 -0.76
CA ASP A 4 8.78 -14.33 0.58
C ASP A 4 8.19 -13.02 1.13
N ASP A 5 7.26 -12.37 0.43
CA ASP A 5 6.59 -11.17 0.96
C ASP A 5 5.83 -11.51 2.24
N ARG A 6 5.85 -10.61 3.21
CA ARG A 6 5.27 -10.77 4.55
C ARG A 6 4.34 -9.63 4.87
N ALA A 7 3.37 -9.88 5.74
CA ALA A 7 2.49 -8.84 6.25
C ALA A 7 2.19 -9.03 7.73
N ILE A 8 2.11 -7.92 8.47
CA ILE A 8 1.52 -7.87 9.81
C ILE A 8 0.42 -6.82 9.79
N LEU A 9 -0.81 -7.24 10.06
CA LEU A 9 -1.98 -6.40 10.10
C LEU A 9 -2.45 -6.26 11.54
N VAL A 10 -2.57 -5.03 12.03
CA VAL A 10 -3.01 -4.75 13.40
C VAL A 10 -4.29 -3.93 13.38
N GLY A 11 -5.37 -4.47 13.94
CA GLY A 11 -6.67 -3.82 14.06
C GLY A 11 -7.14 -3.77 15.51
N ILE A 12 -7.24 -2.58 16.10
CA ILE A 12 -7.67 -2.39 17.48
C ILE A 12 -9.00 -1.65 17.51
N ALA A 13 -10.07 -2.40 17.76
CA ALA A 13 -11.42 -1.88 17.87
C ALA A 13 -11.79 -1.50 19.30
N ARG A 14 -11.15 -2.11 20.30
CA ARG A 14 -11.49 -1.91 21.70
C ARG A 14 -10.25 -1.81 22.58
N TYR A 15 -10.34 -0.94 23.56
CA TYR A 15 -9.27 -0.58 24.48
C TYR A 15 -9.68 -0.82 25.91
N ARG A 16 -8.72 -1.09 26.80
CA ARG A 16 -8.95 -1.26 28.23
C ARG A 16 -9.51 0.01 28.87
N ASP A 17 -8.99 1.17 28.50
CA ASP A 17 -9.51 2.48 28.89
C ASP A 17 -10.56 2.93 27.85
N SER A 18 -11.79 2.46 28.03
CA SER A 18 -12.90 2.80 27.13
C SER A 18 -13.38 4.24 27.25
N ASP A 19 -13.04 4.94 28.34
CA ASP A 19 -13.44 6.33 28.55
C ASP A 19 -12.54 7.27 27.71
N SER A 20 -11.25 6.97 27.64
CA SER A 20 -10.29 7.71 26.81
C SER A 20 -10.26 7.25 25.35
N PHE A 21 -10.56 5.97 25.10
CA PHE A 21 -10.53 5.35 23.79
C PHE A 21 -11.86 4.64 23.46
N PRO A 22 -12.84 5.37 22.91
CA PRO A 22 -14.12 4.79 22.52
C PRO A 22 -13.93 3.59 21.56
N THR A 23 -14.86 2.64 21.62
CA THR A 23 -14.87 1.50 20.68
C THR A 23 -15.00 2.01 19.24
N LEU A 24 -14.26 1.38 18.35
CA LEU A 24 -14.28 1.63 16.90
C LEU A 24 -14.90 0.46 16.17
N ASP A 25 -15.64 0.72 15.09
CA ASP A 25 -16.29 -0.30 14.29
C ASP A 25 -15.50 -0.66 13.01
N GLY A 26 -14.65 0.27 12.54
CA GLY A 26 -13.90 0.13 11.29
C GLY A 26 -12.70 -0.82 11.32
N PRO A 27 -11.86 -0.83 12.36
CA PRO A 27 -10.55 -1.48 12.30
C PRO A 27 -10.58 -2.97 11.93
N LEU A 28 -11.57 -3.73 12.39
CA LEU A 28 -11.67 -5.14 12.06
C LEU A 28 -12.12 -5.38 10.62
N ASN A 29 -13.03 -4.55 10.12
CA ASN A 29 -13.48 -4.59 8.73
C ASN A 29 -12.35 -4.18 7.78
N ASP A 30 -11.54 -3.22 8.17
CA ASP A 30 -10.37 -2.78 7.42
C ASP A 30 -9.34 -3.89 7.30
N ILE A 31 -9.06 -4.62 8.39
CA ILE A 31 -8.16 -5.78 8.39
C ILE A 31 -8.64 -6.85 7.41
N GLU A 32 -9.94 -7.20 7.41
CA GLU A 32 -10.50 -8.16 6.45
C GLU A 32 -10.23 -7.70 5.00
N ARG A 33 -10.57 -6.47 4.66
CA ARG A 33 -10.42 -5.91 3.31
C ARG A 33 -8.95 -5.85 2.85
N VAL A 34 -8.06 -5.42 3.73
CA VAL A 34 -6.62 -5.33 3.42
C VAL A 34 -6.03 -6.74 3.28
N ARG A 35 -6.42 -7.69 4.14
CA ARG A 35 -6.00 -9.09 4.04
C ARG A 35 -6.45 -9.70 2.72
N ASP A 36 -7.71 -9.49 2.33
CA ASP A 36 -8.25 -10.00 1.07
C ASP A 36 -7.43 -9.49 -0.11
N TRP A 37 -7.13 -8.18 -0.15
CA TRP A 37 -6.25 -7.63 -1.18
C TRP A 37 -4.83 -8.20 -1.14
N LEU A 38 -4.25 -8.36 0.05
CA LEU A 38 -2.90 -8.89 0.19
C LEU A 38 -2.79 -10.33 -0.33
N THR A 39 -3.81 -11.16 -0.06
CA THR A 39 -3.79 -12.60 -0.42
C THR A 39 -4.38 -12.89 -1.80
N ASP A 40 -5.10 -11.95 -2.40
CA ASP A 40 -5.65 -12.09 -3.74
C ASP A 40 -4.51 -12.27 -4.77
N PRO A 41 -4.52 -13.33 -5.60
CA PRO A 41 -3.57 -13.50 -6.69
C PRO A 41 -3.53 -12.34 -7.68
N GLN A 42 -4.64 -11.61 -7.83
CA GLN A 42 -4.72 -10.38 -8.62
C GLN A 42 -4.38 -9.11 -7.81
N GLY A 43 -4.29 -9.22 -6.50
CA GLY A 43 -3.84 -8.18 -5.58
C GLY A 43 -2.33 -8.24 -5.34
N ALA A 44 -1.92 -8.12 -4.08
CA ALA A 44 -0.49 -8.20 -3.72
C ALA A 44 0.07 -9.62 -3.83
N ALA A 45 -0.78 -10.64 -3.85
CA ALA A 45 -0.44 -12.07 -3.97
C ALA A 45 0.56 -12.56 -2.88
N VAL A 46 0.47 -12.01 -1.69
CA VAL A 46 1.23 -12.47 -0.52
C VAL A 46 0.66 -13.85 -0.12
N PRO A 47 1.50 -14.88 0.07
CA PRO A 47 1.02 -16.17 0.55
C PRO A 47 0.26 -16.03 1.87
N GLY A 48 -0.90 -16.68 2.01
CA GLY A 48 -1.75 -16.55 3.19
C GLY A 48 -1.06 -16.86 4.51
N ASP A 49 -0.15 -17.83 4.52
CA ASP A 49 0.67 -18.20 5.68
C ASP A 49 1.71 -17.12 6.06
N ASN A 50 1.95 -16.17 5.15
CA ASN A 50 2.84 -15.04 5.37
C ASN A 50 2.12 -13.79 5.88
N VAL A 51 0.80 -13.84 6.07
CA VAL A 51 -0.02 -12.74 6.56
C VAL A 51 -0.43 -13.01 8.00
N VAL A 52 0.16 -12.27 8.92
CA VAL A 52 -0.20 -12.30 10.35
C VAL A 52 -1.25 -11.23 10.63
N THR A 53 -2.34 -11.61 11.29
CA THR A 53 -3.37 -10.67 11.75
C THR A 53 -3.41 -10.64 13.28
N LEU A 54 -3.31 -9.43 13.82
CA LEU A 54 -3.43 -9.13 15.25
C LEU A 54 -4.65 -8.21 15.42
N THR A 55 -5.76 -8.79 15.86
CA THR A 55 -7.02 -8.07 16.00
C THR A 55 -7.56 -8.14 17.42
N THR A 56 -8.40 -7.18 17.78
CA THR A 56 -9.16 -7.27 19.05
C THR A 56 -9.91 -8.60 19.10
N PRO A 57 -9.67 -9.47 20.11
CA PRO A 57 -10.40 -10.72 20.26
C PRO A 57 -11.90 -10.49 20.43
N ARG A 58 -12.71 -11.43 19.91
CA ARG A 58 -14.18 -11.34 19.99
C ARG A 58 -14.68 -11.27 21.43
N GLU A 59 -14.01 -11.95 22.35
CA GLU A 59 -14.31 -11.95 23.78
C GLU A 59 -14.23 -10.54 24.36
N LEU A 60 -13.24 -9.76 23.93
CA LEU A 60 -13.10 -8.36 24.36
C LEU A 60 -14.20 -7.47 23.79
N LEU A 61 -14.66 -7.72 22.57
CA LEU A 61 -15.75 -6.97 21.96
C LEU A 61 -17.08 -7.14 22.71
N ALA A 62 -17.29 -8.32 23.30
CA ALA A 62 -18.49 -8.65 24.04
C ALA A 62 -18.48 -8.16 25.50
N LEU A 63 -17.35 -7.68 26.03
CA LEU A 63 -17.27 -7.22 27.41
C LEU A 63 -18.07 -5.92 27.62
N PRO A 64 -18.64 -5.71 28.84
CA PRO A 64 -19.21 -4.41 29.19
C PRO A 64 -18.16 -3.31 29.16
N GLY A 65 -18.57 -2.05 29.16
CA GLY A 65 -17.65 -0.88 29.15
C GLY A 65 -16.70 -0.83 30.34
N THR A 66 -17.15 -1.33 31.50
CA THR A 66 -16.39 -1.37 32.76
C THR A 66 -16.66 -2.67 33.49
N GLY A 67 -15.81 -3.01 34.48
CA GLY A 67 -16.01 -4.18 35.35
C GLY A 67 -15.66 -5.52 34.71
N TRP A 68 -14.73 -5.54 33.76
CA TRP A 68 -14.20 -6.79 33.17
C TRP A 68 -13.37 -7.60 34.18
N PRO A 69 -13.19 -8.91 33.94
CA PRO A 69 -12.37 -9.76 34.80
C PRO A 69 -10.93 -9.25 34.95
N GLU A 70 -10.38 -9.35 36.16
CA GLU A 70 -9.04 -8.82 36.48
C GLU A 70 -7.93 -9.43 35.62
N ASN A 71 -8.07 -10.67 35.17
CA ASN A 71 -7.09 -11.39 34.32
C ASN A 71 -7.31 -11.17 32.83
N THR A 72 -8.17 -10.24 32.40
CA THR A 72 -8.44 -9.99 30.99
C THR A 72 -7.14 -9.58 30.26
N VAL A 73 -6.75 -10.38 29.25
CA VAL A 73 -5.60 -10.07 28.40
C VAL A 73 -6.02 -9.13 27.29
N TRP A 74 -5.59 -7.88 27.38
CA TRP A 74 -5.87 -6.87 26.37
C TRP A 74 -4.85 -6.94 25.23
N SER A 75 -5.34 -7.29 24.06
CA SER A 75 -4.54 -7.39 22.83
C SER A 75 -5.33 -6.85 21.62
N PRO A 76 -4.66 -6.44 20.53
CA PRO A 76 -3.19 -6.40 20.32
C PRO A 76 -2.47 -5.36 21.20
N ASN A 77 -1.24 -5.69 21.59
CA ASN A 77 -0.37 -4.80 22.34
C ASN A 77 1.09 -4.86 21.81
N ALA A 78 1.98 -4.03 22.37
CA ALA A 78 3.36 -3.93 21.91
C ALA A 78 4.12 -5.28 21.99
N TRP A 79 3.81 -6.09 22.99
CA TRP A 79 4.45 -7.40 23.17
C TRP A 79 3.98 -8.41 22.11
N SER A 80 2.65 -8.54 21.88
CA SER A 80 2.11 -9.46 20.88
C SER A 80 2.62 -9.11 19.47
N PHE A 81 2.68 -7.83 19.14
CA PHE A 81 3.25 -7.37 17.87
C PHE A 81 4.74 -7.72 17.76
N SER A 82 5.54 -7.42 18.79
CA SER A 82 6.98 -7.72 18.79
C SER A 82 7.26 -9.20 18.64
N GLN A 83 6.47 -10.07 19.25
CA GLN A 83 6.60 -11.52 19.10
C GLN A 83 6.40 -11.98 17.66
N GLU A 84 5.32 -11.53 17.02
CA GLU A 84 5.05 -11.92 15.63
C GLU A 84 6.07 -11.31 14.67
N PHE A 85 6.47 -10.06 14.90
CA PHE A 85 7.54 -9.44 14.11
C PHE A 85 8.86 -10.21 14.21
N ASN A 86 9.25 -10.60 15.42
CA ASN A 86 10.50 -11.34 15.63
C ASN A 86 10.53 -12.69 14.91
N LYS A 87 9.39 -13.42 14.84
CA LYS A 87 9.29 -14.69 14.10
C LYS A 87 9.57 -14.53 12.60
N ILE A 88 9.22 -13.39 12.01
CA ILE A 88 9.40 -13.17 10.58
C ILE A 88 10.73 -12.47 10.22
N ALA A 89 11.33 -11.76 11.15
CA ALA A 89 12.53 -10.96 10.94
C ALA A 89 13.82 -11.64 11.40
N PHE A 90 13.73 -12.58 12.33
CA PHE A 90 14.89 -13.23 12.95
C PHE A 90 14.77 -14.75 12.93
N ASP A 91 15.90 -15.42 12.92
CA ASP A 91 15.97 -16.87 13.10
C ASP A 91 15.81 -17.26 14.60
N PRO A 92 15.71 -18.56 14.94
CA PRO A 92 15.61 -19.01 16.33
C PRO A 92 16.79 -18.64 17.24
N LYS A 93 17.93 -18.22 16.67
CA LYS A 93 19.11 -17.74 17.41
C LYS A 93 19.08 -16.23 17.60
N GLY A 94 18.09 -15.53 17.01
CA GLY A 94 17.98 -14.08 17.03
C GLY A 94 18.80 -13.37 15.95
N GLU A 95 19.31 -14.11 14.94
CA GLU A 95 20.04 -13.51 13.84
C GLU A 95 19.10 -12.96 12.76
N PRO A 96 19.36 -11.78 12.18
CA PRO A 96 18.53 -11.16 11.15
C PRO A 96 18.45 -12.01 9.87
N LEU A 97 17.23 -12.30 9.42
CA LEU A 97 16.99 -13.09 8.20
C LEU A 97 17.26 -12.33 6.89
N ARG A 98 17.31 -10.99 6.92
CA ARG A 98 17.63 -10.10 5.78
C ARG A 98 16.96 -10.52 4.46
N ARG A 99 15.64 -10.40 4.44
CA ARG A 99 14.80 -10.86 3.34
C ARG A 99 14.89 -9.92 2.13
N LYS A 100 15.13 -10.48 0.95
CA LYS A 100 15.04 -9.74 -0.32
C LYS A 100 13.58 -9.67 -0.80
N SER A 101 12.69 -9.28 0.10
CA SER A 101 11.25 -9.27 -0.10
C SER A 101 10.63 -8.03 0.53
N ARG A 102 9.33 -7.88 0.38
CA ARG A 102 8.55 -6.77 0.92
C ARG A 102 7.90 -7.15 2.24
N LEU A 103 7.88 -6.21 3.17
CA LEU A 103 7.10 -6.27 4.39
C LEU A 103 5.97 -5.22 4.34
N TYR A 104 4.74 -5.68 4.51
CA TYR A 104 3.58 -4.82 4.75
C TYR A 104 3.31 -4.71 6.25
N LEU A 105 3.25 -3.48 6.75
CA LEU A 105 2.83 -3.14 8.11
C LEU A 105 1.57 -2.29 8.00
N TYR A 106 0.45 -2.82 8.43
CA TYR A 106 -0.83 -2.13 8.43
C TYR A 106 -1.36 -1.98 9.85
N PHE A 107 -1.81 -0.77 10.20
CA PHE A 107 -2.32 -0.44 11.52
C PHE A 107 -3.62 0.35 11.41
N SER A 108 -4.68 -0.09 12.10
CA SER A 108 -5.97 0.60 12.19
C SER A 108 -6.46 0.67 13.64
N GLY A 109 -6.88 1.85 14.09
CA GLY A 109 -7.33 2.12 15.46
C GLY A 109 -7.08 3.54 15.91
N HIS A 110 -7.14 3.80 17.24
CA HIS A 110 -6.75 5.09 17.80
C HIS A 110 -5.24 5.31 17.75
N GLY A 111 -4.82 6.50 17.32
CA GLY A 111 -3.40 6.77 17.15
C GLY A 111 -3.03 8.23 17.42
N PHE A 112 -1.73 8.50 17.42
CA PHE A 112 -1.17 9.80 17.71
C PHE A 112 0.16 10.06 16.98
N SER A 113 0.62 11.31 17.03
CA SER A 113 1.99 11.70 16.68
C SER A 113 2.61 12.56 17.77
N LEU A 114 3.95 12.62 17.82
CA LEU A 114 4.67 13.45 18.79
C LEU A 114 4.74 14.90 18.32
N SER A 115 4.94 15.80 19.27
CA SER A 115 4.97 17.25 19.03
C SER A 115 6.19 17.73 18.26
N GLU A 116 7.33 17.07 18.41
CA GLU A 116 8.64 17.55 17.97
C GLU A 116 9.16 16.93 16.67
N ASP A 117 8.41 15.98 16.09
CA ASP A 117 8.86 15.30 14.91
C ASP A 117 8.73 16.19 13.65
N GLY A 118 9.86 16.64 13.14
CA GLY A 118 9.98 17.20 11.79
C GLY A 118 9.69 16.16 10.71
N TYR A 119 9.60 14.88 11.08
CA TYR A 119 9.31 13.75 10.19
C TYR A 119 7.85 13.29 10.35
N PRO A 120 7.18 12.89 9.27
CA PRO A 120 5.86 12.29 9.38
C PRO A 120 5.94 10.99 10.19
N SER A 121 5.41 11.01 11.40
CA SER A 121 5.41 9.87 12.31
C SER A 121 4.02 9.60 12.83
N ALA A 122 3.75 8.35 13.18
CA ALA A 122 2.51 7.93 13.84
C ALA A 122 2.74 6.66 14.66
N ALA A 123 1.96 6.54 15.73
CA ALA A 123 1.84 5.33 16.52
C ALA A 123 0.37 5.03 16.78
N LEU A 124 0.06 3.74 16.85
CA LEU A 124 -1.22 3.23 17.30
C LEU A 124 -1.17 3.02 18.82
N PHE A 125 -2.17 3.45 19.56
CA PHE A 125 -2.31 3.07 20.95
C PHE A 125 -2.55 1.57 21.06
N SER A 126 -1.90 0.91 22.02
CA SER A 126 -2.14 -0.52 22.29
C SER A 126 -3.47 -0.74 23.01
N ALA A 127 -4.08 -1.91 22.84
CA ALA A 127 -5.36 -2.23 23.48
C ALA A 127 -5.32 -2.24 25.01
N ASP A 128 -4.14 -2.44 25.59
CA ASP A 128 -3.89 -2.51 27.03
C ASP A 128 -3.65 -1.17 27.72
N ASN A 129 -3.81 -0.05 27.01
CA ASN A 129 -3.72 1.28 27.61
C ASN A 129 -4.69 1.47 28.77
N TYR A 130 -4.21 1.99 29.89
CA TYR A 130 -5.00 2.17 31.11
C TYR A 130 -4.44 3.30 31.99
N GLY A 131 -5.25 4.29 32.30
CA GLY A 131 -4.88 5.40 33.17
C GLY A 131 -3.60 6.11 32.68
N SER A 132 -2.55 6.09 33.50
CA SER A 132 -1.25 6.70 33.17
C SER A 132 -0.31 5.76 32.40
N VAL A 133 -0.69 4.52 32.14
CA VAL A 133 0.14 3.55 31.40
C VAL A 133 -0.22 3.61 29.91
N HIS A 134 0.70 4.14 29.13
CA HIS A 134 0.51 4.31 27.69
C HIS A 134 1.52 3.49 26.91
N SER A 135 1.06 2.35 26.42
CA SER A 135 1.78 1.50 25.47
C SER A 135 1.33 1.81 24.04
N ASN A 136 2.24 1.68 23.07
CA ASN A 136 1.92 1.98 21.69
C ASN A 136 2.73 1.15 20.69
N LEU A 137 2.19 1.06 19.50
CA LEU A 137 2.80 0.44 18.33
C LEU A 137 3.28 1.56 17.40
N ALA A 138 4.53 1.97 17.57
CA ALA A 138 5.11 3.08 16.82
C ALA A 138 5.52 2.63 15.41
N GLY A 139 4.55 2.45 14.50
CA GLY A 139 4.77 1.93 13.14
C GLY A 139 5.88 2.64 12.39
N SER A 140 5.95 3.97 12.46
CA SER A 140 7.02 4.76 11.83
C SER A 140 8.40 4.46 12.41
N VAL A 141 8.50 4.24 13.73
CA VAL A 141 9.77 3.89 14.39
C VAL A 141 10.20 2.47 14.01
N TYR A 142 9.25 1.53 13.92
CA TYR A 142 9.51 0.19 13.42
C TYR A 142 10.01 0.23 11.96
N ALA A 143 9.33 0.94 11.07
CA ALA A 143 9.75 1.06 9.67
C ALA A 143 11.16 1.63 9.53
N ALA A 144 11.48 2.69 10.28
CA ALA A 144 12.82 3.28 10.31
C ALA A 144 13.88 2.33 10.88
N ALA A 145 13.55 1.55 11.91
CA ALA A 145 14.48 0.57 12.50
C ALA A 145 14.73 -0.62 11.56
N ILE A 146 13.66 -1.12 10.88
CA ILE A 146 13.74 -2.18 9.87
C ILE A 146 14.64 -1.73 8.72
N LYS A 147 14.47 -0.49 8.23
CA LYS A 147 15.34 0.10 7.20
C LYS A 147 16.81 0.12 7.66
N ARG A 148 17.09 0.69 8.82
CA ARG A 148 18.48 0.78 9.34
C ARG A 148 19.14 -0.58 9.50
N ALA A 149 18.40 -1.58 9.92
CA ALA A 149 18.90 -2.94 10.09
C ALA A 149 18.95 -3.73 8.77
N GLY A 150 18.41 -3.21 7.66
CA GLY A 150 18.37 -3.87 6.35
C GLY A 150 17.65 -5.22 6.40
N LEU A 151 16.52 -5.32 7.14
CA LEU A 151 15.82 -6.59 7.35
C LEU A 151 14.99 -7.02 6.15
N PHE A 152 14.47 -6.05 5.37
CA PHE A 152 13.70 -6.27 4.15
C PHE A 152 14.18 -5.32 3.06
N SER A 153 14.00 -5.68 1.80
CA SER A 153 14.32 -4.78 0.68
C SER A 153 13.29 -3.66 0.51
N GLU A 154 12.04 -3.93 0.87
CA GLU A 154 10.95 -2.95 0.80
C GLU A 154 10.07 -3.03 2.05
N VAL A 155 9.66 -1.88 2.57
CA VAL A 155 8.71 -1.75 3.68
C VAL A 155 7.57 -0.85 3.25
N VAL A 156 6.34 -1.36 3.33
CA VAL A 156 5.11 -0.59 3.13
C VAL A 156 4.46 -0.42 4.48
N LEU A 157 4.44 0.81 4.99
CA LEU A 157 3.77 1.18 6.23
C LEU A 157 2.47 1.90 5.90
N ILE A 158 1.35 1.40 6.43
CA ILE A 158 0.02 2.02 6.30
C ILE A 158 -0.54 2.24 7.71
N MET A 159 -0.81 3.51 8.07
CA MET A 159 -1.29 3.91 9.38
C MET A 159 -2.68 4.54 9.24
N ASP A 160 -3.75 3.74 9.37
CA ASP A 160 -5.14 4.25 9.43
C ASP A 160 -5.52 4.59 10.86
N CYS A 161 -4.98 5.70 11.33
CA CYS A 161 -5.22 6.21 12.65
C CYS A 161 -5.13 7.74 12.70
N CYS A 162 -5.69 8.33 13.74
CA CYS A 162 -5.51 9.76 14.05
C CYS A 162 -4.03 10.08 14.28
N ARG A 163 -3.67 11.33 14.00
CA ARG A 163 -2.34 11.87 14.27
C ARG A 163 -2.42 13.12 15.17
N ASP A 164 -3.32 13.07 16.14
CA ASP A 164 -3.39 14.06 17.20
C ASP A 164 -2.04 14.14 17.92
N VAL A 165 -1.65 15.35 18.33
CA VAL A 165 -0.32 15.59 18.92
C VAL A 165 -0.41 15.56 20.42
N PHE A 166 0.30 14.64 21.06
CA PHE A 166 0.43 14.53 22.50
C PHE A 166 1.88 14.78 22.93
N GLY A 167 2.12 15.87 23.66
CA GLY A 167 3.46 16.26 24.10
C GLY A 167 4.06 15.38 25.21
N ASN A 168 3.23 14.60 25.90
CA ASN A 168 3.62 13.84 27.10
C ASN A 168 3.84 12.35 26.82
N PHE A 169 3.69 11.90 25.57
CA PHE A 169 3.93 10.50 25.20
C PHE A 169 5.29 10.32 24.57
N THR A 170 5.77 9.08 24.62
CA THR A 170 6.96 8.63 23.91
C THR A 170 6.61 7.44 23.04
N TYR A 171 7.31 7.27 21.93
CA TYR A 171 7.17 6.06 21.12
C TYR A 171 7.85 4.86 21.78
N ASN A 172 7.14 3.74 21.84
CA ASN A 172 7.74 2.49 22.24
C ASN A 172 8.76 2.04 21.16
N PRO A 173 10.02 1.85 21.54
CA PRO A 173 11.02 1.39 20.57
C PRO A 173 10.79 -0.07 20.19
N PRO A 174 11.25 -0.49 18.99
CA PRO A 174 11.34 -1.90 18.66
C PRO A 174 12.19 -2.68 19.65
N SER A 175 11.84 -3.94 19.89
CA SER A 175 12.52 -4.82 20.85
C SER A 175 13.84 -5.42 20.31
N PHE A 176 14.22 -5.14 19.07
CA PHE A 176 15.43 -5.68 18.45
C PHE A 176 16.58 -4.66 18.40
N ASN A 177 17.81 -5.18 18.28
CA ASN A 177 19.00 -4.33 18.18
C ASN A 177 18.97 -3.49 16.90
N ARG A 178 19.31 -2.20 17.02
CA ARG A 178 19.29 -1.22 15.93
C ARG A 178 20.66 -1.07 15.25
N VAL A 179 21.37 -2.17 15.06
CA VAL A 179 22.67 -2.11 14.38
C VAL A 179 22.47 -1.67 12.94
N GLU A 180 23.16 -0.61 12.55
CA GLU A 180 23.19 -0.15 11.18
C GLU A 180 23.83 -1.19 10.27
N ASN A 181 23.26 -1.35 9.10
CA ASN A 181 23.74 -2.30 8.10
C ASN A 181 23.85 -1.61 6.74
N SER A 182 24.85 -1.97 5.96
CA SER A 182 25.03 -1.45 4.59
C SER A 182 23.85 -1.73 3.67
N ALA A 183 23.06 -2.78 3.94
CA ALA A 183 21.80 -3.04 3.20
C ALA A 183 20.72 -1.98 3.47
N ALA A 184 20.85 -1.15 4.50
CA ALA A 184 19.92 -0.07 4.81
C ALA A 184 19.77 0.94 3.66
N GLU A 185 20.84 1.21 2.93
CA GLU A 185 20.85 2.15 1.80
C GLU A 185 19.94 1.66 0.66
N ASN A 186 19.75 0.36 0.51
CA ASN A 186 18.93 -0.26 -0.53
C ASN A 186 17.51 -0.56 -0.06
N THR A 187 17.19 -0.37 1.22
CA THR A 187 15.84 -0.62 1.75
C THR A 187 14.93 0.57 1.44
N LYS A 188 13.91 0.34 0.64
CA LYS A 188 12.89 1.33 0.34
C LYS A 188 11.80 1.32 1.41
N VAL A 189 11.34 2.49 1.83
CA VAL A 189 10.21 2.63 2.76
C VAL A 189 9.18 3.55 2.14
N TYR A 190 7.97 3.05 1.92
CA TYR A 190 6.80 3.85 1.60
C TYR A 190 5.89 3.89 2.82
N ALA A 191 5.53 5.07 3.28
CA ALA A 191 4.60 5.23 4.39
C ALA A 191 3.36 6.01 3.98
N LEU A 192 2.18 5.50 4.33
CA LEU A 192 0.88 6.12 4.08
C LEU A 192 0.19 6.38 5.43
N TYR A 193 -0.28 7.60 5.63
CA TYR A 193 -0.96 8.06 6.84
C TYR A 193 -2.35 8.56 6.50
N ALA A 194 -3.35 8.18 7.28
CA ALA A 194 -4.75 8.57 7.08
C ALA A 194 -4.99 10.08 7.18
N ALA A 195 -4.15 10.77 7.92
CA ALA A 195 -4.29 12.21 8.13
C ALA A 195 -2.92 12.91 8.16
N PRO A 196 -2.86 14.21 7.85
CA PRO A 196 -1.70 15.02 8.18
C PRO A 196 -1.52 15.08 9.70
N ARG A 197 -0.38 15.55 10.15
CA ARG A 197 -0.14 15.81 11.58
C ARG A 197 -1.21 16.76 12.15
N ARG A 198 -1.70 16.48 13.35
CA ARG A 198 -2.86 17.11 14.00
C ARG A 198 -4.19 16.84 13.30
N GLY A 199 -4.21 15.93 12.32
CA GLY A 199 -5.43 15.51 11.63
C GLY A 199 -6.02 14.25 12.26
N LYS A 200 -7.33 14.10 12.06
CA LYS A 200 -8.10 12.94 12.51
C LYS A 200 -8.42 12.05 11.32
N SER A 201 -8.21 10.74 11.45
CA SER A 201 -8.81 9.73 10.61
C SER A 201 -10.29 9.60 10.94
N GLN A 202 -11.08 9.13 9.99
CA GLN A 202 -12.51 8.86 10.17
C GLN A 202 -12.86 7.50 9.63
N GLU A 203 -13.85 6.88 10.27
CA GLU A 203 -14.50 5.66 9.81
C GLU A 203 -15.99 5.94 9.55
N ARG A 204 -16.56 5.27 8.55
CA ARG A 204 -17.97 5.44 8.18
C ARG A 204 -18.50 4.18 7.51
N GLU A 205 -19.81 4.03 7.55
CA GLU A 205 -20.51 3.16 6.63
C GLU A 205 -20.54 3.83 5.24
N LEU A 206 -20.10 3.09 4.22
CA LEU A 206 -20.04 3.55 2.83
C LEU A 206 -20.99 2.73 1.96
N PRO A 207 -21.50 3.29 0.85
CA PRO A 207 -22.41 2.56 -0.05
C PRO A 207 -21.86 1.23 -0.57
N ASN A 208 -20.53 1.13 -0.72
CA ASN A 208 -19.83 -0.06 -1.21
C ASN A 208 -19.27 -0.96 -0.07
N SER A 209 -19.57 -0.66 1.19
CA SER A 209 -19.07 -1.42 2.34
C SER A 209 -20.04 -2.49 2.86
N ASN A 210 -21.15 -2.75 2.13
CA ASN A 210 -22.19 -3.72 2.51
C ASN A 210 -22.72 -3.52 3.95
N GLY A 211 -22.94 -2.27 4.35
CA GLY A 211 -23.42 -1.90 5.68
C GLY A 211 -22.34 -1.98 6.78
N LYS A 212 -21.07 -2.18 6.42
CA LYS A 212 -19.97 -2.18 7.37
C LYS A 212 -19.36 -0.78 7.50
N VAL A 213 -19.00 -0.39 8.71
CA VAL A 213 -18.15 0.78 8.96
C VAL A 213 -16.71 0.45 8.56
N VAL A 214 -16.07 1.35 7.85
CA VAL A 214 -14.68 1.20 7.36
C VAL A 214 -13.91 2.50 7.48
N GLY A 215 -12.60 2.42 7.61
CA GLY A 215 -11.71 3.58 7.58
C GLY A 215 -11.70 4.22 6.19
N LEU A 216 -11.89 5.54 6.12
CA LEU A 216 -11.94 6.24 4.83
C LEU A 216 -10.62 6.15 4.07
N MET A 217 -9.47 6.16 4.77
CA MET A 217 -8.17 6.03 4.12
C MET A 217 -7.98 4.61 3.57
N THR A 218 -8.37 3.59 4.31
CA THR A 218 -8.29 2.20 3.85
C THR A 218 -9.17 1.97 2.62
N ASP A 219 -10.39 2.50 2.62
CA ASP A 219 -11.27 2.45 1.44
C ASP A 219 -10.62 3.19 0.25
N ALA A 220 -10.11 4.39 0.46
CA ALA A 220 -9.45 5.17 -0.58
C ALA A 220 -8.21 4.47 -1.16
N PHE A 221 -7.40 3.83 -0.31
CA PHE A 221 -6.24 3.06 -0.75
C PHE A 221 -6.65 1.91 -1.67
N LEU A 222 -7.64 1.13 -1.26
CA LEU A 222 -8.13 -0.01 -2.05
C LEU A 222 -8.80 0.44 -3.35
N ARG A 223 -9.56 1.53 -3.33
CA ARG A 223 -10.12 2.15 -4.56
C ARG A 223 -9.03 2.68 -5.47
N ALA A 224 -8.01 3.32 -4.92
CA ALA A 224 -6.90 3.82 -5.73
C ALA A 224 -6.12 2.69 -6.42
N LEU A 225 -6.04 1.50 -5.83
CA LEU A 225 -5.48 0.31 -6.50
C LEU A 225 -6.31 -0.14 -7.70
N GLU A 226 -7.60 0.19 -7.73
CA GLU A 226 -8.51 -0.09 -8.85
C GLU A 226 -8.52 1.06 -9.87
N ASP A 227 -8.54 2.31 -9.40
CA ASP A 227 -8.77 3.50 -10.23
C ASP A 227 -7.47 4.13 -10.75
N ALA A 228 -6.34 3.90 -10.08
CA ALA A 228 -5.08 4.48 -10.51
C ALA A 228 -4.58 3.86 -11.83
N PRO A 229 -3.98 4.67 -12.69
CA PRO A 229 -3.32 4.16 -13.88
C PRO A 229 -2.16 3.26 -13.48
N SER A 230 -2.09 2.12 -14.12
CA SER A 230 -0.98 1.18 -13.98
C SER A 230 0.02 1.35 -15.12
N ASP A 231 1.25 0.94 -14.89
CA ASP A 231 2.23 0.75 -15.95
C ASP A 231 1.86 -0.46 -16.84
N VAL A 232 2.66 -0.74 -17.87
CA VAL A 232 2.43 -1.86 -18.80
C VAL A 232 2.57 -3.23 -18.12
N ALA A 233 3.14 -3.31 -16.92
CA ALA A 233 3.21 -4.52 -16.10
C ALA A 233 2.00 -4.65 -15.15
N GLY A 234 1.06 -3.70 -15.20
CA GLY A 234 -0.09 -3.65 -14.32
C GLY A 234 0.25 -3.22 -12.90
N CYS A 235 1.32 -2.43 -12.73
CA CYS A 235 1.74 -1.94 -11.43
C CYS A 235 1.48 -0.44 -11.29
N VAL A 236 1.12 0.00 -10.10
CA VAL A 236 0.85 1.40 -9.75
C VAL A 236 1.93 1.88 -8.79
N ALA A 237 2.59 2.97 -9.12
CA ALA A 237 3.57 3.59 -8.23
C ALA A 237 2.90 4.19 -6.98
N GLY A 238 3.54 4.09 -5.83
CA GLY A 238 2.99 4.57 -4.56
C GLY A 238 2.65 6.05 -4.55
N GLN A 239 3.46 6.86 -5.24
CA GLN A 239 3.18 8.29 -5.41
C GLN A 239 1.92 8.53 -6.25
N VAL A 240 1.67 7.69 -7.27
CA VAL A 240 0.46 7.77 -8.09
C VAL A 240 -0.77 7.41 -7.26
N LEU A 241 -0.71 6.33 -6.49
CA LEU A 241 -1.79 5.96 -5.56
C LEU A 241 -2.17 7.13 -4.66
N THR A 242 -1.19 7.76 -4.01
CA THR A 242 -1.46 8.90 -3.12
C THR A 242 -2.07 10.08 -3.87
N ARG A 243 -1.61 10.36 -5.08
CA ARG A 243 -2.17 11.42 -5.92
C ARG A 243 -3.63 11.15 -6.27
N VAL A 244 -3.95 9.93 -6.69
CA VAL A 244 -5.33 9.51 -7.02
C VAL A 244 -6.23 9.61 -5.80
N MET A 245 -5.79 9.14 -4.64
CA MET A 245 -6.51 9.28 -3.38
C MET A 245 -6.78 10.75 -3.05
N THR A 246 -5.77 11.60 -3.13
CA THR A 246 -5.89 13.03 -2.78
C THR A 246 -6.81 13.78 -3.77
N TYR A 247 -6.66 13.52 -5.06
CA TYR A 247 -7.46 14.17 -6.09
C TYR A 247 -8.94 13.82 -6.01
N ASN A 248 -9.24 12.55 -5.76
CA ASN A 248 -10.63 12.07 -5.70
C ASN A 248 -11.25 12.14 -4.31
N TRP A 249 -10.52 12.58 -3.29
CA TRP A 249 -10.94 12.50 -1.88
C TRP A 249 -12.32 13.12 -1.64
N ALA A 250 -12.53 14.35 -2.09
CA ALA A 250 -13.80 15.05 -1.92
C ALA A 250 -14.95 14.42 -2.71
N ASN A 251 -14.65 13.85 -3.88
CA ASN A 251 -15.66 13.19 -4.72
C ASN A 251 -16.05 11.82 -4.17
N TRP A 252 -15.08 11.07 -3.61
CA TRP A 252 -15.35 9.78 -3.01
C TRP A 252 -16.07 9.89 -1.67
N TYR A 253 -15.79 10.96 -0.91
CA TYR A 253 -16.33 11.17 0.44
C TYR A 253 -16.98 12.55 0.56
N PRO A 254 -18.19 12.75 -0.01
CA PRO A 254 -18.87 14.04 0.04
C PRO A 254 -19.52 14.30 1.41
N VAL A 255 -18.68 14.46 2.44
CA VAL A 255 -19.09 14.66 3.84
C VAL A 255 -18.70 16.06 4.33
N ASN A 256 -19.45 16.59 5.27
CA ASN A 256 -19.20 17.90 5.84
C ASN A 256 -19.12 17.80 7.39
N PRO A 257 -18.02 18.19 8.04
CA PRO A 257 -16.78 18.64 7.41
C PRO A 257 -16.04 17.51 6.70
N LEU A 258 -15.40 17.81 5.57
CA LEU A 258 -14.53 16.85 4.88
C LEU A 258 -13.27 16.62 5.71
N PRO A 259 -12.92 15.36 6.07
CA PRO A 259 -11.66 15.08 6.73
C PRO A 259 -10.48 15.38 5.80
N PRO A 260 -9.30 15.67 6.36
CA PRO A 260 -8.11 15.89 5.54
C PRO A 260 -7.75 14.62 4.74
N ALA A 261 -7.30 14.82 3.51
CA ALA A 261 -6.87 13.72 2.66
C ALA A 261 -5.61 13.02 3.21
N PRO A 262 -5.42 11.72 2.92
CA PRO A 262 -4.25 10.96 3.29
C PRO A 262 -2.94 11.59 2.81
N ARG A 263 -1.85 11.27 3.49
CA ARG A 263 -0.50 11.73 3.16
C ARG A 263 0.45 10.56 3.06
N SER A 264 1.33 10.58 2.06
CA SER A 264 2.42 9.60 1.97
C SER A 264 3.79 10.24 2.15
N VAL A 265 4.71 9.40 2.55
CA VAL A 265 6.16 9.65 2.49
C VAL A 265 6.71 8.61 1.52
N PRO A 266 7.14 9.04 0.34
CA PRO A 266 7.73 8.13 -0.64
C PRO A 266 9.12 7.67 -0.16
N PRO A 267 9.67 6.59 -0.75
CA PRO A 267 11.06 6.21 -0.52
C PRO A 267 12.04 7.32 -0.90
N ASP A 268 13.19 7.36 -0.24
CA ASP A 268 14.26 8.34 -0.55
C ASP A 268 14.80 8.15 -1.97
N GLN A 269 14.71 6.93 -2.51
CA GLN A 269 15.15 6.58 -3.86
C GLN A 269 14.12 5.70 -4.57
N GLY A 270 13.77 6.08 -5.78
CA GLY A 270 12.80 5.35 -6.61
C GLY A 270 11.39 5.40 -6.04
N ASP A 271 10.59 4.38 -6.34
CA ASP A 271 9.25 4.20 -5.80
C ASP A 271 9.02 2.73 -5.39
N ILE A 272 7.94 2.49 -4.68
CA ILE A 272 7.40 1.14 -4.43
C ILE A 272 6.17 0.98 -5.32
N TYR A 273 6.10 -0.15 -6.02
CA TYR A 273 5.05 -0.45 -6.97
C TYR A 273 4.07 -1.44 -6.37
N PHE A 274 2.78 -1.17 -6.52
CA PHE A 274 1.67 -2.01 -6.09
C PHE A 274 1.01 -2.61 -7.32
N LYS A 275 0.58 -3.87 -7.24
CA LYS A 275 -0.18 -4.47 -8.31
C LYS A 275 -1.57 -3.83 -8.38
N SER A 276 -1.97 -3.38 -9.57
CA SER A 276 -3.32 -2.86 -9.82
C SER A 276 -4.34 -3.97 -9.61
N ARG A 277 -5.50 -3.63 -9.04
CA ARG A 277 -6.65 -4.55 -8.95
C ARG A 277 -7.51 -4.54 -10.22
N ARG A 278 -7.21 -3.69 -11.18
CA ARG A 278 -7.90 -3.72 -12.48
C ARG A 278 -7.63 -5.02 -13.21
N MET A 279 -8.64 -5.50 -13.90
CA MET A 279 -8.46 -6.61 -14.84
C MET A 279 -7.49 -6.16 -15.92
N LEU A 280 -6.41 -6.92 -16.08
CA LEU A 280 -5.40 -6.67 -17.10
C LEU A 280 -5.73 -7.50 -18.34
N ASN A 281 -5.71 -6.86 -19.47
CA ASN A 281 -5.97 -7.50 -20.77
C ASN A 281 -4.73 -7.41 -21.63
N ALA A 282 -4.38 -8.50 -22.27
CA ALA A 282 -3.35 -8.52 -23.30
C ALA A 282 -3.91 -7.91 -24.58
N VAL A 283 -3.29 -6.83 -25.05
CA VAL A 283 -3.65 -6.17 -26.31
C VAL A 283 -2.51 -6.35 -27.29
N THR A 284 -2.78 -6.95 -28.42
CA THR A 284 -1.83 -7.13 -29.51
C THR A 284 -1.99 -6.01 -30.53
N PHE A 285 -0.91 -5.31 -30.78
CA PHE A 285 -0.81 -4.28 -31.81
C PHE A 285 -0.11 -4.88 -33.03
N THR A 286 -0.74 -4.75 -34.18
CA THR A 286 -0.20 -5.27 -35.44
C THR A 286 -0.04 -4.11 -36.42
N SER A 287 1.16 -3.91 -36.91
CA SER A 287 1.46 -2.97 -38.01
C SER A 287 1.61 -3.75 -39.31
N THR A 288 1.01 -3.27 -40.36
CA THR A 288 1.16 -3.85 -41.74
C THR A 288 2.55 -3.59 -42.33
N THR A 289 3.29 -2.65 -41.77
CA THR A 289 4.66 -2.29 -42.16
C THR A 289 5.61 -2.47 -40.98
N ALA A 290 6.89 -2.71 -41.28
CA ALA A 290 7.90 -2.74 -40.22
C ALA A 290 8.02 -1.39 -39.56
N LEU A 291 8.02 -1.37 -38.22
CA LEU A 291 8.28 -0.17 -37.44
C LEU A 291 9.76 0.22 -37.64
N ALA A 292 9.99 1.43 -38.11
CA ALA A 292 11.37 1.89 -38.38
C ALA A 292 12.18 1.97 -37.07
N PRO A 293 13.38 1.33 -37.01
CA PRO A 293 14.25 1.47 -35.84
C PRO A 293 14.54 2.94 -35.54
N GLY A 294 14.49 3.31 -34.27
CA GLY A 294 14.66 4.70 -33.79
C GLY A 294 13.37 5.51 -33.77
N SER A 295 12.26 5.03 -34.38
CA SER A 295 10.97 5.72 -34.24
C SER A 295 10.45 5.64 -32.80
N THR A 296 9.52 6.53 -32.48
CA THR A 296 8.98 6.68 -31.13
C THR A 296 7.49 6.42 -31.14
N LEU A 297 7.03 5.57 -30.20
CA LEU A 297 5.63 5.39 -29.91
C LEU A 297 5.32 6.05 -28.55
N TYR A 298 4.13 6.62 -28.43
CA TYR A 298 3.62 7.15 -27.18
C TYR A 298 2.36 6.39 -26.80
N LEU A 299 2.29 5.94 -25.55
CA LEU A 299 1.07 5.41 -24.98
C LEU A 299 0.57 6.36 -23.90
N ARG A 300 -0.65 6.82 -24.05
CA ARG A 300 -1.30 7.75 -23.11
C ARG A 300 -2.52 7.08 -22.49
N SER A 301 -2.66 7.24 -21.21
CA SER A 301 -3.90 7.01 -20.48
C SER A 301 -4.24 8.27 -19.68
N ASP A 302 -5.37 8.28 -18.99
CA ASP A 302 -5.86 9.47 -18.28
C ASP A 302 -4.86 10.11 -17.32
N LEU A 303 -3.90 9.35 -16.79
CA LEU A 303 -3.00 9.82 -15.73
C LEU A 303 -1.51 9.51 -15.96
N TRP A 304 -1.13 8.74 -17.00
CA TRP A 304 0.28 8.46 -17.28
C TRP A 304 0.60 8.42 -18.77
N ASN A 305 1.86 8.64 -19.08
CA ASN A 305 2.37 8.58 -20.43
C ASN A 305 3.63 7.73 -20.46
N ALA A 306 3.66 6.76 -21.37
CA ALA A 306 4.84 5.99 -21.66
C ALA A 306 5.37 6.32 -23.06
N VAL A 307 6.67 6.25 -23.22
CA VAL A 307 7.35 6.46 -24.49
C VAL A 307 8.15 5.20 -24.81
N ALA A 308 7.97 4.65 -26.01
CA ALA A 308 8.81 3.56 -26.48
C ALA A 308 9.75 4.01 -27.59
N LYS A 309 10.96 3.48 -27.53
CA LYS A 309 11.90 3.49 -28.65
C LYS A 309 11.85 2.17 -29.39
N VAL A 310 11.67 2.23 -30.70
CA VAL A 310 11.72 1.05 -31.55
C VAL A 310 13.18 0.65 -31.77
N GLY A 311 13.54 -0.55 -31.32
CA GLY A 311 14.81 -1.21 -31.62
C GLY A 311 14.71 -2.09 -32.87
N ALA A 312 15.74 -2.90 -33.13
CA ALA A 312 15.74 -3.83 -34.26
C ALA A 312 14.76 -5.00 -34.05
N SER A 313 14.60 -5.47 -32.80
CA SER A 313 13.80 -6.64 -32.44
C SER A 313 12.95 -6.44 -31.18
N SER A 314 12.95 -5.24 -30.61
CA SER A 314 12.21 -4.95 -29.39
C SER A 314 11.77 -3.50 -29.31
N LEU A 315 10.79 -3.24 -28.45
CA LEU A 315 10.39 -1.91 -28.00
C LEU A 315 10.88 -1.73 -26.57
N ILE A 316 11.56 -0.64 -26.30
CA ILE A 316 11.94 -0.26 -24.95
C ILE A 316 10.99 0.85 -24.48
N TRP A 317 10.01 0.47 -23.65
CA TRP A 317 9.07 1.40 -23.04
C TRP A 317 9.67 2.04 -21.82
N ARG A 318 9.48 3.35 -21.68
CA ARG A 318 9.90 4.14 -20.52
C ARG A 318 8.79 5.04 -20.07
N ASP A 319 8.55 5.07 -18.78
CA ASP A 319 7.76 6.11 -18.15
C ASP A 319 8.71 7.13 -17.53
N THR A 320 8.63 8.37 -17.99
CA THR A 320 9.51 9.45 -17.54
C THR A 320 9.13 9.99 -16.16
N ALA A 321 7.87 9.78 -15.74
CA ALA A 321 7.37 10.25 -14.44
C ALA A 321 7.70 9.27 -13.31
N TYR A 322 7.80 7.97 -13.60
CA TYR A 322 7.90 6.91 -12.61
C TYR A 322 9.16 6.05 -12.72
N SER A 323 10.06 6.40 -13.64
CA SER A 323 11.40 5.79 -13.79
C SER A 323 11.38 4.27 -13.99
N TRP A 324 10.35 3.71 -14.62
CA TRP A 324 10.36 2.32 -15.02
C TRP A 324 10.72 2.15 -16.50
N GLU A 325 11.29 1.01 -16.81
CA GLU A 325 11.63 0.60 -18.17
C GLU A 325 11.21 -0.85 -18.39
N GLN A 326 10.62 -1.15 -19.53
CA GLN A 326 10.24 -2.49 -19.92
C GLN A 326 10.62 -2.74 -21.39
N GLU A 327 11.30 -3.84 -21.64
CA GLU A 327 11.57 -4.33 -22.99
C GLU A 327 10.48 -5.32 -23.43
N ILE A 328 9.93 -5.10 -24.63
CA ILE A 328 8.91 -5.95 -25.25
C ILE A 328 9.39 -6.37 -26.62
N ALA A 329 9.41 -7.68 -26.85
CA ALA A 329 9.83 -8.25 -28.14
C ALA A 329 8.87 -7.84 -29.27
N LEU A 330 9.44 -7.50 -30.43
CA LEU A 330 8.75 -7.39 -31.69
C LEU A 330 8.77 -8.76 -32.38
N SER A 331 7.61 -9.25 -32.78
CA SER A 331 7.47 -10.44 -33.59
C SER A 331 6.93 -10.10 -34.98
N GLN A 332 7.11 -10.99 -35.95
CA GLN A 332 6.50 -10.83 -37.28
C GLN A 332 5.03 -11.25 -37.23
N SER A 333 4.16 -10.45 -37.85
CA SER A 333 2.77 -10.81 -38.08
C SER A 333 2.66 -11.77 -39.31
N ALA A 334 1.52 -12.44 -39.40
CA ALA A 334 1.25 -13.35 -40.54
C ALA A 334 1.33 -12.64 -41.90
N ASP A 335 1.07 -11.35 -41.95
CA ASP A 335 1.04 -10.53 -43.15
C ASP A 335 2.38 -9.83 -43.45
N GLY A 336 3.45 -10.26 -42.77
CA GLY A 336 4.81 -9.74 -43.02
C GLY A 336 5.11 -8.40 -42.27
N GLY A 337 4.17 -7.86 -41.56
CA GLY A 337 4.36 -6.69 -40.69
C GLY A 337 4.97 -7.08 -39.34
N GLN A 338 4.93 -6.17 -38.38
CA GLN A 338 5.41 -6.39 -37.01
C GLN A 338 4.27 -6.32 -36.01
N GLN A 339 4.37 -7.11 -34.94
CA GLN A 339 3.42 -7.08 -33.83
C GLN A 339 4.13 -7.08 -32.48
N PHE A 340 3.46 -6.49 -31.49
CA PHE A 340 3.85 -6.55 -30.09
C PHE A 340 2.62 -6.60 -29.20
N THR A 341 2.75 -7.15 -28.00
CA THR A 341 1.65 -7.27 -27.05
C THR A 341 1.97 -6.49 -25.78
N LEU A 342 1.02 -5.66 -25.35
CA LEU A 342 1.04 -4.97 -24.07
C LEU A 342 -0.03 -5.57 -23.17
N THR A 343 0.27 -5.67 -21.88
CA THR A 343 -0.74 -6.00 -20.87
C THR A 343 -1.18 -4.69 -20.21
N LEU A 344 -2.43 -4.30 -20.43
CA LEU A 344 -2.97 -2.99 -20.02
C LEU A 344 -4.22 -3.16 -19.15
N ALA A 345 -4.41 -2.24 -18.21
CA ALA A 345 -5.66 -2.17 -17.46
C ALA A 345 -6.81 -1.71 -18.37
N ALA A 346 -8.05 -2.11 -18.04
CA ALA A 346 -9.24 -1.61 -18.70
C ALA A 346 -9.32 -0.07 -18.57
N GLY A 347 -9.83 0.59 -19.60
CA GLY A 347 -9.95 2.05 -19.68
C GLY A 347 -9.47 2.58 -21.02
N ILE A 348 -9.68 3.86 -21.28
CA ILE A 348 -9.33 4.46 -22.57
C ILE A 348 -7.82 4.73 -22.63
N HIS A 349 -7.18 4.14 -23.62
CA HIS A 349 -5.79 4.37 -23.97
C HIS A 349 -5.67 4.94 -25.37
N THR A 350 -4.63 5.70 -25.61
CA THR A 350 -4.29 6.22 -26.94
C THR A 350 -2.84 5.88 -27.25
N LEU A 351 -2.64 5.02 -28.23
CA LEU A 351 -1.31 4.80 -28.81
C LEU A 351 -1.08 5.81 -29.94
N ILE A 352 0.07 6.46 -29.98
CA ILE A 352 0.44 7.42 -31.02
C ILE A 352 1.68 6.89 -31.71
N LEU A 353 1.56 6.66 -33.01
CA LEU A 353 2.66 6.31 -33.90
C LEU A 353 2.86 7.43 -34.92
N GLY A 354 3.98 8.15 -34.81
CA GLY A 354 4.18 9.37 -35.57
C GLY A 354 3.17 10.45 -35.20
N THR A 355 2.27 10.81 -36.14
CA THR A 355 1.19 11.79 -35.91
C THR A 355 -0.19 11.12 -35.82
N ALA A 356 -0.29 9.81 -35.98
CA ALA A 356 -1.56 9.08 -35.98
C ALA A 356 -1.91 8.56 -34.58
N PRO A 357 -3.00 9.02 -33.95
CA PRO A 357 -3.49 8.50 -32.69
C PRO A 357 -4.44 7.30 -32.92
N TYR A 358 -4.30 6.26 -32.10
CA TYR A 358 -5.17 5.09 -32.04
C TYR A 358 -5.73 4.97 -30.64
N SER A 359 -7.00 5.34 -30.45
CA SER A 359 -7.67 5.22 -29.14
C SER A 359 -8.38 3.88 -29.01
N PHE A 360 -8.26 3.22 -27.89
CA PHE A 360 -8.82 1.89 -27.62
C PHE A 360 -9.05 1.68 -26.12
N ASP A 361 -9.91 0.71 -25.81
CA ASP A 361 -10.10 0.22 -24.44
C ASP A 361 -9.71 -1.27 -24.40
N PRO A 362 -8.67 -1.65 -23.62
CA PRO A 362 -8.26 -3.04 -23.45
C PRO A 362 -9.36 -3.97 -22.91
N GLY A 363 -10.36 -3.41 -22.20
CA GLY A 363 -11.52 -4.17 -21.75
C GLY A 363 -12.48 -4.59 -22.87
N VAL A 364 -12.37 -3.94 -24.05
CA VAL A 364 -13.26 -4.16 -25.20
C VAL A 364 -12.51 -4.74 -26.40
N SER A 365 -11.26 -4.33 -26.62
CA SER A 365 -10.46 -4.69 -27.79
C SER A 365 -9.13 -5.33 -27.38
N ASN A 366 -8.87 -6.53 -27.86
CA ASN A 366 -7.63 -7.27 -27.62
C ASN A 366 -6.66 -7.29 -28.83
N ALA A 367 -7.04 -6.67 -29.94
CA ALA A 367 -6.21 -6.55 -31.14
C ALA A 367 -6.44 -5.18 -31.80
N ILE A 368 -5.36 -4.49 -32.11
CA ILE A 368 -5.35 -3.15 -32.71
C ILE A 368 -4.47 -3.20 -33.96
N ALA A 369 -5.04 -2.83 -35.10
CA ALA A 369 -4.29 -2.58 -36.32
C ALA A 369 -3.74 -1.14 -36.32
N LEU A 370 -2.45 -1.01 -36.57
CA LEU A 370 -1.71 0.26 -36.65
C LEU A 370 -1.48 0.71 -38.08
#